data_f33c0db625716b3ce78ecec5f4cfd20f
#
_entry.id   f33c0db625716b3ce78ecec5f4cfd20f
#
_cell.length_a   1.000
_cell.length_b   1.000
_cell.length_c   1.000
_cell.angle_alpha   90.00
_cell.angle_beta   90.00
_cell.angle_gamma   90.00
#
_symmetry.space_group_name_H-M   'P 1'
#
loop_
_entity.id
_entity.type
_entity.pdbx_description
1 polymer ?
#
loop_
_entity_poly.entity_id
_entity_poly.type
_entity_poly.pdbx_seq_one_letter_code
_entity_poly.pdbx_strand_id
1 'polypeptide(L)'
;WSAAKSTPGGPSLAAVWMSEFALIGVCLWALVWITQTCRAMNAVRIAALKLLKTHNVSLPQLATVEQLVSKIGDTWKASDVHLLNERDGFKSILATMSEGILVVDSSRCVLFSNPAARKILAISDDSLLAQSLLQLTQQAELLANIDMSIVAMQACSFEFDLPDGENGSKRHIQAHCAPYKNERQALSGAVAVLHDITALRRLERMRSEFVSNVSHELRTPLTSLIGYIDTLELAGFDDQKQAREFLAICQRQAESLSRIVEDLLRLSRLENPQNEIADATVSLNDVAHQAVEQCAPLAVKRGITLTCETPEREAHINGDRGLLVQAIGNLIENAIHYNREHGSVTVKLAPVKKTNGNGHTEHGDDEFEWQLAVSDTGIGIPADALQRVFERFYRVDKARSRSQGGTGLGLAIVKHIALAHGASVHVESEVGKGTTFFIRLKSRKTRSERLSPIEKR
;
A
#
# COMPACT_ATOMS: atom_id res chain seq x y z
N TRP A 1 56.03 51.22 -64.46
CA TRP A 1 56.26 49.90 -65.02
C TRP A 1 57.20 49.12 -64.17
N SER A 2 56.90 47.95 -63.95
CA SER A 2 57.59 46.83 -63.32
C SER A 2 57.31 46.61 -61.83
N ALA A 3 56.66 45.52 -61.59
CA ALA A 3 56.77 44.56 -60.55
C ALA A 3 57.41 45.04 -59.24
N ALA A 4 56.55 45.17 -58.25
CA ALA A 4 56.96 45.06 -56.87
C ALA A 4 56.12 43.89 -56.21
N LYS A 5 56.90 42.91 -55.81
CA LYS A 5 56.42 41.68 -55.13
C LYS A 5 55.59 42.00 -53.91
N SER A 6 54.40 41.42 -53.84
CA SER A 6 53.60 41.36 -52.64
C SER A 6 54.23 40.41 -51.63
N THR A 7 54.62 40.90 -50.50
CA THR A 7 54.93 40.10 -49.31
C THR A 7 53.62 39.66 -48.67
N PRO A 8 53.43 38.37 -48.41
CA PRO A 8 52.23 37.90 -47.69
C PRO A 8 52.43 37.99 -46.18
N GLY A 9 51.51 38.62 -45.40
CA GLY A 9 51.50 38.38 -43.97
C GLY A 9 51.35 39.59 -43.05
N GLY A 10 50.78 40.70 -43.51
CA GLY A 10 50.40 41.77 -42.60
C GLY A 10 48.86 41.65 -42.23
N PRO A 11 48.47 41.88 -40.97
CA PRO A 11 47.03 41.85 -40.61
C PRO A 11 46.35 42.96 -41.44
N SER A 12 45.18 42.60 -42.00
CA SER A 12 44.35 43.54 -42.77
C SER A 12 44.00 44.73 -41.89
N LEU A 13 43.97 45.95 -42.47
CA LEU A 13 43.56 47.16 -41.73
C LEU A 13 42.24 46.98 -40.96
N ALA A 14 41.32 46.18 -41.48
CA ALA A 14 40.09 45.81 -40.80
C ALA A 14 40.31 45.01 -39.49
N ALA A 15 41.29 44.12 -39.45
CA ALA A 15 41.61 43.34 -38.25
C ALA A 15 42.26 44.21 -37.15
N VAL A 16 43.04 45.20 -37.50
CA VAL A 16 43.63 46.18 -36.57
C VAL A 16 42.52 47.07 -35.97
N TRP A 17 41.61 47.59 -36.81
CA TRP A 17 40.45 48.38 -36.33
C TRP A 17 39.51 47.53 -35.42
N MET A 18 39.26 46.27 -35.72
CA MET A 18 38.43 45.41 -34.88
C MET A 18 39.11 45.14 -33.53
N SER A 19 40.41 45.00 -33.45
CA SER A 19 41.11 44.81 -32.19
C SER A 19 41.15 46.07 -31.32
N GLU A 20 41.23 47.26 -31.91
CA GLU A 20 41.14 48.54 -31.18
C GLU A 20 39.72 48.81 -30.66
N PHE A 21 38.68 48.54 -31.46
CA PHE A 21 37.30 48.66 -31.00
C PHE A 21 36.98 47.67 -29.88
N ALA A 22 37.48 46.44 -29.93
CA ALA A 22 37.34 45.46 -28.85
C ALA A 22 38.04 45.92 -27.57
N LEU A 23 39.24 46.52 -27.67
CA LEU A 23 39.98 47.04 -26.53
C LEU A 23 39.29 48.23 -25.87
N ILE A 24 38.72 49.16 -26.68
CA ILE A 24 37.92 50.29 -26.19
C ILE A 24 36.64 49.77 -25.51
N GLY A 25 35.95 48.73 -26.05
CA GLY A 25 34.80 48.10 -25.45
C GLY A 25 35.09 47.49 -24.08
N VAL A 26 36.22 46.78 -23.95
CA VAL A 26 36.66 46.18 -22.68
C VAL A 26 37.02 47.27 -21.66
N CYS A 27 37.69 48.35 -22.08
CA CYS A 27 38.02 49.48 -21.19
C CYS A 27 36.74 50.22 -20.71
N LEU A 28 35.79 50.46 -21.59
CA LEU A 28 34.51 51.05 -21.22
C LEU A 28 33.69 50.15 -20.25
N TRP A 29 33.71 48.85 -20.52
CA TRP A 29 33.05 47.89 -19.64
C TRP A 29 33.72 47.82 -18.25
N ALA A 30 35.06 47.81 -18.20
CA ALA A 30 35.82 47.86 -16.97
C ALA A 30 35.58 49.17 -16.19
N LEU A 31 35.46 50.30 -16.90
CA LEU A 31 35.13 51.60 -16.26
C LEU A 31 33.72 51.64 -15.67
N VAL A 32 32.76 51.07 -16.38
CA VAL A 32 31.37 50.92 -15.88
C VAL A 32 31.36 49.99 -14.69
N TRP A 33 32.06 48.87 -14.75
CA TRP A 33 32.16 47.92 -13.64
C TRP A 33 32.81 48.53 -12.40
N ILE A 34 33.92 49.27 -12.56
CA ILE A 34 34.59 50.02 -11.47
C ILE A 34 33.70 51.09 -10.87
N THR A 35 32.94 51.83 -11.69
CA THR A 35 32.01 52.84 -11.18
C THR A 35 30.80 52.25 -10.46
N GLN A 36 30.31 51.10 -10.92
CA GLN A 36 29.24 50.35 -10.21
C GLN A 36 29.75 49.79 -8.86
N THR A 37 30.93 49.17 -8.85
CA THR A 37 31.53 48.67 -7.60
C THR A 37 31.87 49.80 -6.61
N CYS A 38 32.37 50.95 -7.07
CA CYS A 38 32.55 52.13 -6.20
C CYS A 38 31.24 52.69 -5.66
N ARG A 39 30.16 52.72 -6.45
CA ARG A 39 28.83 53.11 -5.97
C ARG A 39 28.27 52.11 -4.96
N ALA A 40 28.42 50.82 -5.19
CA ALA A 40 28.02 49.78 -4.23
C ALA A 40 28.85 49.91 -2.93
N MET A 41 30.12 50.10 -2.98
CA MET A 41 30.99 50.35 -1.81
C MET A 41 30.58 51.61 -1.03
N ASN A 42 30.23 52.70 -1.70
CA ASN A 42 29.72 53.91 -1.04
C ASN A 42 28.37 53.69 -0.39
N ALA A 43 27.45 52.94 -1.02
CA ALA A 43 26.17 52.58 -0.42
C ALA A 43 26.37 51.72 0.84
N VAL A 44 27.24 50.75 0.80
CA VAL A 44 27.63 49.90 1.95
C VAL A 44 28.25 50.77 3.07
N ARG A 45 29.11 51.69 2.73
CA ARG A 45 29.72 52.64 3.69
C ARG A 45 28.68 53.52 4.36
N ILE A 46 27.69 54.03 3.61
CA ILE A 46 26.58 54.85 4.17
C ILE A 46 25.63 53.99 5.04
N ALA A 47 25.34 52.76 4.64
CA ALA A 47 24.55 51.80 5.42
C ALA A 47 25.28 51.40 6.71
N ALA A 48 26.58 51.15 6.65
CA ALA A 48 27.40 50.88 7.84
C ALA A 48 27.45 52.03 8.80
N LEU A 49 27.55 53.27 8.32
CA LEU A 49 27.51 54.49 9.15
C LEU A 49 26.16 54.73 9.75
N LYS A 50 25.05 54.38 9.07
CA LYS A 50 23.71 54.43 9.64
C LYS A 50 23.52 53.39 10.74
N LEU A 51 23.97 52.16 10.56
CA LEU A 51 23.93 51.07 11.57
C LEU A 51 24.77 51.40 12.80
N LEU A 52 25.94 52.04 12.62
CA LEU A 52 26.77 52.50 13.73
C LEU A 52 26.09 53.61 14.54
N LYS A 53 25.30 54.51 13.91
CA LYS A 53 24.50 55.54 14.59
C LYS A 53 23.31 54.95 15.36
N THR A 54 22.69 53.92 14.87
CA THR A 54 21.51 53.29 15.53
C THR A 54 21.90 52.45 16.74
N HIS A 55 23.11 51.90 16.80
CA HIS A 55 23.54 51.02 17.88
C HIS A 55 24.49 51.64 18.91
N ASN A 56 24.64 52.96 18.93
CA ASN A 56 25.39 53.73 19.97
C ASN A 56 26.81 53.14 20.27
N VAL A 57 27.49 52.61 19.25
CA VAL A 57 28.84 52.03 19.38
C VAL A 57 29.84 53.16 19.31
N SER A 58 30.60 53.38 20.37
CA SER A 58 31.65 54.42 20.45
C SER A 58 32.81 54.07 19.50
N LEU A 59 33.20 55.02 18.64
CA LEU A 59 34.25 54.93 17.59
C LEU A 59 35.65 54.47 18.03
N PRO A 60 36.09 54.52 19.31
CA PRO A 60 37.42 54.11 19.67
C PRO A 60 37.71 52.59 19.67
N GLN A 61 36.68 51.75 19.51
CA GLN A 61 36.85 50.28 19.59
C GLN A 61 36.97 49.57 18.24
N LEU A 62 36.89 50.29 17.12
CA LEU A 62 36.98 49.70 15.78
C LEU A 62 38.32 50.09 15.14
N ALA A 63 39.32 49.28 15.38
CA ALA A 63 40.71 49.64 15.04
C ALA A 63 41.04 49.71 13.53
N THR A 64 40.19 49.21 12.61
CA THR A 64 40.42 49.38 11.16
C THR A 64 39.17 49.10 10.32
N VAL A 65 39.07 49.79 9.17
CA VAL A 65 38.01 49.56 8.15
C VAL A 65 37.95 48.08 7.73
N GLU A 66 39.08 47.39 7.77
CA GLU A 66 39.19 45.96 7.47
C GLU A 66 38.41 45.05 8.42
N GLN A 67 38.37 45.38 9.72
CA GLN A 67 37.59 44.60 10.69
C GLN A 67 36.06 44.83 10.52
N LEU A 68 35.65 46.01 10.07
CA LEU A 68 34.25 46.30 9.73
C LEU A 68 33.80 45.53 8.47
N VAL A 69 34.65 45.52 7.44
CA VAL A 69 34.39 44.79 6.18
C VAL A 69 34.34 43.30 6.44
N SER A 70 35.28 42.78 7.25
CA SER A 70 35.30 41.38 7.65
C SER A 70 33.99 40.97 8.41
N LYS A 71 33.60 41.80 9.39
CA LYS A 71 32.40 41.55 10.21
C LYS A 71 31.10 41.64 9.39
N ILE A 72 30.99 42.56 8.43
CA ILE A 72 29.91 42.61 7.45
C ILE A 72 29.93 41.39 6.55
N GLY A 73 31.10 40.97 6.06
CA GLY A 73 31.25 39.77 5.27
C GLY A 73 30.87 38.49 5.99
N ASP A 74 31.17 38.41 7.29
CA ASP A 74 30.79 37.24 8.11
C ASP A 74 29.27 37.25 8.44
N THR A 75 28.64 38.40 8.65
CA THR A 75 27.18 38.48 8.81
C THR A 75 26.43 38.17 7.52
N TRP A 76 26.94 38.59 6.37
CA TRP A 76 26.35 38.21 5.07
C TRP A 76 26.49 36.70 4.78
N LYS A 77 27.67 36.13 5.03
CA LYS A 77 27.86 34.69 4.92
C LYS A 77 26.96 33.91 5.86
N ALA A 78 26.81 34.36 7.10
CA ALA A 78 25.90 33.74 8.07
C ALA A 78 24.43 33.81 7.63
N SER A 79 24.01 34.95 7.05
CA SER A 79 22.64 35.11 6.50
C SER A 79 22.41 34.23 5.27
N ASP A 80 23.37 34.15 4.35
CA ASP A 80 23.29 33.29 3.18
C ASP A 80 23.25 31.81 3.57
N VAL A 81 24.07 31.40 4.55
CA VAL A 81 24.07 30.03 5.09
C VAL A 81 22.72 29.72 5.77
N HIS A 82 22.15 30.67 6.49
CA HIS A 82 20.83 30.48 7.12
C HIS A 82 19.71 30.29 6.07
N LEU A 83 19.68 31.12 5.04
CA LEU A 83 18.71 31.00 3.94
C LEU A 83 18.88 29.70 3.15
N LEU A 84 20.14 29.28 2.93
CA LEU A 84 20.44 27.99 2.28
C LEU A 84 19.96 26.82 3.14
N ASN A 85 20.22 26.86 4.45
CA ASN A 85 19.77 25.82 5.38
C ASN A 85 18.25 25.77 5.49
N GLU A 86 17.55 26.90 5.54
CA GLU A 86 16.08 26.93 5.51
C GLU A 86 15.54 26.33 4.21
N ARG A 87 16.08 26.74 3.07
CA ARG A 87 15.67 26.21 1.77
C ARG A 87 15.91 24.71 1.66
N ASP A 88 17.07 24.24 2.11
CA ASP A 88 17.39 22.81 2.06
C ASP A 88 16.57 22.01 3.09
N GLY A 89 16.22 22.60 4.23
CA GLY A 89 15.26 22.08 5.19
C GLY A 89 13.87 21.90 4.56
N PHE A 90 13.35 22.92 3.89
CA PHE A 90 12.06 22.84 3.19
C PHE A 90 12.08 21.78 2.08
N LYS A 91 13.14 21.73 1.28
CA LYS A 91 13.28 20.68 0.25
C LYS A 91 13.29 19.28 0.85
N SER A 92 13.97 19.09 1.97
CA SER A 92 14.02 17.81 2.67
C SER A 92 12.64 17.40 3.20
N ILE A 93 11.89 18.34 3.80
CA ILE A 93 10.52 18.07 4.25
C ILE A 93 9.63 17.68 3.08
N LEU A 94 9.63 18.45 2.00
CA LEU A 94 8.84 18.16 0.80
C LEU A 94 9.25 16.84 0.13
N ALA A 95 10.52 16.46 0.22
CA ALA A 95 11.02 15.21 -0.33
C ALA A 95 10.59 13.96 0.46
N THR A 96 10.37 14.11 1.78
CA THR A 96 9.94 13.01 2.67
C THR A 96 8.43 12.84 2.75
N MET A 97 7.64 13.78 2.22
CA MET A 97 6.19 13.68 2.20
C MET A 97 5.72 12.55 1.30
N SER A 98 4.71 11.82 1.76
CA SER A 98 4.01 10.78 0.99
C SER A 98 3.07 11.36 -0.07
N GLU A 99 2.62 12.59 0.14
CA GLU A 99 1.74 13.31 -0.79
C GLU A 99 2.53 13.91 -1.95
N GLY A 100 2.01 13.79 -3.16
CA GLY A 100 2.59 14.40 -4.34
C GLY A 100 2.31 15.90 -4.37
N ILE A 101 3.35 16.71 -4.51
CA ILE A 101 3.21 18.17 -4.67
C ILE A 101 3.74 18.55 -6.03
N LEU A 102 2.89 19.21 -6.82
CA LEU A 102 3.18 19.73 -8.13
C LEU A 102 2.84 21.21 -8.18
N VAL A 103 3.78 22.06 -8.60
CA VAL A 103 3.58 23.49 -8.76
C VAL A 103 3.80 23.86 -10.22
N VAL A 104 2.84 24.56 -10.81
CA VAL A 104 2.90 25.03 -12.18
C VAL A 104 2.74 26.55 -12.24
N ASP A 105 3.33 27.18 -13.23
CA ASP A 105 3.15 28.61 -13.50
C ASP A 105 1.84 28.88 -14.25
N SER A 106 1.57 30.15 -14.52
CA SER A 106 0.41 30.58 -15.32
C SER A 106 0.43 30.10 -16.78
N SER A 107 1.60 29.67 -17.26
CA SER A 107 1.81 29.08 -18.61
C SER A 107 1.73 27.56 -18.60
N ARG A 108 1.41 26.94 -17.46
CA ARG A 108 1.36 25.49 -17.23
C ARG A 108 2.71 24.78 -17.28
N CYS A 109 3.81 25.53 -17.11
CA CYS A 109 5.14 24.94 -16.99
C CYS A 109 5.38 24.51 -15.54
N VAL A 110 5.99 23.35 -15.35
CA VAL A 110 6.29 22.82 -14.02
C VAL A 110 7.42 23.61 -13.39
N LEU A 111 7.13 24.25 -12.25
CA LEU A 111 8.09 24.98 -11.43
C LEU A 111 8.71 24.09 -10.35
N PHE A 112 7.92 23.18 -9.80
CA PHE A 112 8.37 22.28 -8.74
C PHE A 112 7.57 20.99 -8.75
N SER A 113 8.22 19.88 -8.43
CA SER A 113 7.58 18.60 -8.12
C SER A 113 8.43 17.85 -7.09
N ASN A 114 7.78 17.28 -6.07
CA ASN A 114 8.48 16.44 -5.12
C ASN A 114 8.59 14.98 -5.63
N PRO A 115 9.42 14.12 -5.01
CA PRO A 115 9.58 12.73 -5.43
C PRO A 115 8.26 11.93 -5.43
N ALA A 116 7.35 12.20 -4.49
CA ALA A 116 6.06 11.54 -4.41
C ALA A 116 5.18 11.87 -5.63
N ALA A 117 5.10 13.13 -6.07
CA ALA A 117 4.35 13.53 -7.27
C ALA A 117 4.89 12.82 -8.52
N ARG A 118 6.23 12.75 -8.66
CA ARG A 118 6.86 12.06 -9.79
C ARG A 118 6.52 10.57 -9.81
N LYS A 119 6.57 9.91 -8.64
CA LYS A 119 6.20 8.51 -8.48
C LYS A 119 4.70 8.27 -8.77
N ILE A 120 3.82 9.14 -8.28
CA ILE A 120 2.37 9.03 -8.52
C ILE A 120 2.07 9.17 -10.01
N LEU A 121 2.61 10.18 -10.67
CA LEU A 121 2.35 10.46 -12.08
C LEU A 121 3.22 9.64 -13.05
N ALA A 122 4.10 8.77 -12.53
CA ALA A 122 5.04 7.95 -13.30
C ALA A 122 5.93 8.77 -14.26
N ILE A 123 6.40 9.94 -13.80
CA ILE A 123 7.22 10.85 -14.58
C ILE A 123 8.70 10.58 -14.29
N SER A 124 9.52 10.41 -15.33
CA SER A 124 10.97 10.22 -15.21
C SER A 124 11.72 11.49 -14.79
N ASP A 125 12.81 11.35 -14.05
CA ASP A 125 13.45 12.38 -13.21
C ASP A 125 14.19 13.50 -13.98
N ASP A 126 14.56 13.32 -15.23
CA ASP A 126 15.65 14.10 -15.84
C ASP A 126 15.28 15.41 -16.55
N SER A 127 14.01 15.82 -16.64
CA SER A 127 13.67 16.98 -17.45
C SER A 127 12.43 17.78 -17.04
N LEU A 128 12.02 17.71 -15.78
CA LEU A 128 10.72 18.25 -15.33
C LEU A 128 10.60 19.76 -15.29
N LEU A 129 11.70 20.47 -14.99
CA LEU A 129 11.65 21.93 -14.81
C LEU A 129 11.51 22.64 -16.15
N ALA A 130 10.56 23.54 -16.23
CA ALA A 130 10.23 24.34 -17.44
C ALA A 130 9.56 23.56 -18.58
N GLN A 131 9.19 22.28 -18.40
CA GLN A 131 8.36 21.58 -19.39
C GLN A 131 6.89 21.83 -19.16
N SER A 132 6.12 21.84 -20.24
CA SER A 132 4.67 21.95 -20.16
C SER A 132 4.09 20.69 -19.52
N LEU A 133 3.17 20.88 -18.56
CA LEU A 133 2.48 19.78 -17.90
C LEU A 133 1.77 18.85 -18.90
N LEU A 134 1.31 19.38 -20.03
CA LEU A 134 0.70 18.60 -21.11
C LEU A 134 1.65 17.56 -21.73
N GLN A 135 2.95 17.82 -21.72
CA GLN A 135 3.97 16.89 -22.25
C GLN A 135 4.33 15.81 -21.22
N LEU A 136 4.14 16.10 -19.94
CA LEU A 136 4.55 15.24 -18.82
C LEU A 136 3.47 14.25 -18.40
N THR A 137 2.19 14.61 -18.57
CA THR A 137 1.08 13.74 -18.20
C THR A 137 -0.04 13.82 -19.23
N GLN A 138 -0.61 12.66 -19.56
CA GLN A 138 -1.78 12.56 -20.44
C GLN A 138 -3.11 12.61 -19.66
N GLN A 139 -3.08 12.97 -18.36
CA GLN A 139 -4.27 13.00 -17.52
C GLN A 139 -5.10 14.26 -17.78
N ALA A 140 -6.10 14.11 -18.66
CA ALA A 140 -6.95 15.22 -19.09
C ALA A 140 -7.70 15.88 -17.92
N GLU A 141 -8.12 15.11 -16.91
CA GLU A 141 -8.81 15.63 -15.73
C GLU A 141 -7.90 16.48 -14.87
N LEU A 142 -6.65 16.08 -14.66
CA LEU A 142 -5.67 16.87 -13.93
C LEU A 142 -5.38 18.19 -14.63
N LEU A 143 -5.17 18.15 -15.94
CA LEU A 143 -4.92 19.34 -16.75
C LEU A 143 -6.10 20.31 -16.73
N ALA A 144 -7.32 19.82 -16.95
CA ALA A 144 -8.51 20.64 -16.95
C ALA A 144 -8.78 21.32 -15.60
N ASN A 145 -8.57 20.63 -14.50
CA ASN A 145 -8.80 21.17 -13.17
C ASN A 145 -7.71 22.16 -12.72
N ILE A 146 -6.45 21.93 -13.12
CA ILE A 146 -5.38 22.94 -12.95
C ILE A 146 -5.72 24.21 -13.73
N ASP A 147 -6.16 24.08 -14.98
CA ASP A 147 -6.58 25.21 -15.79
C ASP A 147 -7.76 25.96 -15.17
N MET A 148 -8.77 25.22 -14.71
CA MET A 148 -9.92 25.79 -14.04
C MET A 148 -9.50 26.54 -12.77
N SER A 149 -8.57 25.99 -11.98
CA SER A 149 -8.04 26.65 -10.79
C SER A 149 -7.30 27.95 -11.12
N ILE A 150 -6.50 27.96 -12.20
CA ILE A 150 -5.80 29.16 -12.68
C ILE A 150 -6.78 30.22 -13.19
N VAL A 151 -7.74 29.85 -14.04
CA VAL A 151 -8.67 30.79 -14.67
C VAL A 151 -9.74 31.28 -13.70
N ALA A 152 -10.37 30.39 -12.94
CA ALA A 152 -11.44 30.75 -12.02
C ALA A 152 -10.92 31.31 -10.69
N MET A 153 -9.60 31.23 -10.42
CA MET A 153 -8.97 31.66 -9.16
C MET A 153 -9.58 30.99 -7.92
N GLN A 154 -10.04 29.75 -8.08
CA GLN A 154 -10.69 28.97 -7.04
C GLN A 154 -9.97 27.64 -6.81
N ALA A 155 -9.96 27.18 -5.57
CA ALA A 155 -9.49 25.84 -5.25
C ALA A 155 -10.56 24.82 -5.69
N CYS A 156 -10.11 23.69 -6.23
CA CYS A 156 -10.96 22.56 -6.59
C CYS A 156 -10.37 21.26 -6.06
N SER A 157 -11.25 20.27 -5.86
CA SER A 157 -10.89 18.92 -5.47
C SER A 157 -11.59 17.94 -6.41
N PHE A 158 -10.87 16.96 -6.89
CA PHE A 158 -11.38 15.93 -7.80
C PHE A 158 -10.60 14.64 -7.64
N GLU A 159 -11.14 13.57 -8.20
CA GLU A 159 -10.50 12.25 -8.22
C GLU A 159 -10.33 11.80 -9.65
N PHE A 160 -9.24 11.07 -9.91
CA PHE A 160 -9.00 10.47 -11.22
C PHE A 160 -8.25 9.14 -11.09
N ASP A 161 -8.35 8.33 -12.14
CA ASP A 161 -7.73 7.01 -12.20
C ASP A 161 -6.42 7.06 -12.98
N LEU A 162 -5.39 6.44 -12.43
CA LEU A 162 -4.13 6.17 -13.11
C LEU A 162 -3.99 4.67 -13.38
N PRO A 163 -3.51 4.27 -14.57
CA PRO A 163 -3.15 2.87 -14.81
C PRO A 163 -1.96 2.48 -13.92
N ASP A 164 -2.05 1.30 -13.28
CA ASP A 164 -1.00 0.75 -12.43
C ASP A 164 -0.30 -0.41 -13.15
N GLY A 165 0.67 -0.08 -13.99
CA GLY A 165 1.54 -1.06 -14.65
C GLY A 165 0.86 -2.10 -15.53
N GLU A 166 1.51 -3.29 -15.65
CA GLU A 166 1.16 -4.32 -16.63
C GLU A 166 -0.13 -5.12 -16.33
N ASN A 167 -0.65 -5.06 -15.09
CA ASN A 167 -1.77 -5.91 -14.65
C ASN A 167 -3.17 -5.29 -14.82
N GLY A 168 -3.28 -4.13 -15.47
CA GLY A 168 -4.58 -3.46 -15.69
C GLY A 168 -5.26 -2.98 -14.41
N SER A 169 -4.58 -3.01 -13.26
CA SER A 169 -5.04 -2.40 -12.02
C SER A 169 -5.03 -0.88 -12.16
N LYS A 170 -5.89 -0.21 -11.39
CA LYS A 170 -5.99 1.24 -11.38
C LYS A 170 -5.60 1.78 -10.01
N ARG A 171 -4.85 2.87 -10.00
CA ARG A 171 -4.64 3.69 -8.81
C ARG A 171 -5.65 4.82 -8.79
N HIS A 172 -6.27 5.04 -7.66
CA HIS A 172 -7.22 6.14 -7.43
C HIS A 172 -6.48 7.30 -6.77
N ILE A 173 -6.42 8.43 -7.46
CA ILE A 173 -5.72 9.61 -6.98
C ILE A 173 -6.74 10.71 -6.69
N GLN A 174 -6.68 11.27 -5.48
CA GLN A 174 -7.38 12.49 -5.11
C GLN A 174 -6.44 13.67 -5.32
N ALA A 175 -6.87 14.68 -6.05
CA ALA A 175 -6.11 15.90 -6.29
C ALA A 175 -6.83 17.12 -5.71
N HIS A 176 -6.05 17.98 -5.03
CA HIS A 176 -6.48 19.30 -4.59
C HIS A 176 -5.65 20.34 -5.33
N CYS A 177 -6.30 21.13 -6.17
CA CYS A 177 -5.67 22.21 -6.91
C CYS A 177 -6.07 23.55 -6.33
N ALA A 178 -5.09 24.44 -6.10
CA ALA A 178 -5.33 25.77 -5.61
C ALA A 178 -4.45 26.79 -6.36
N PRO A 179 -4.98 27.99 -6.72
CA PRO A 179 -4.18 29.04 -7.31
C PRO A 179 -3.23 29.63 -6.26
N TYR A 180 -1.98 29.90 -6.63
CA TYR A 180 -1.08 30.64 -5.76
C TYR A 180 -0.72 32.00 -6.36
N LYS A 181 -0.51 32.96 -5.47
CA LYS A 181 -0.20 34.36 -5.81
C LYS A 181 1.21 34.69 -5.34
N ASN A 182 1.89 35.57 -6.07
CA ASN A 182 3.17 36.11 -5.63
C ASN A 182 2.98 37.19 -4.55
N GLU A 183 4.09 37.73 -4.04
CA GLU A 183 4.09 38.82 -3.02
C GLU A 183 3.31 40.05 -3.48
N ARG A 184 3.15 40.27 -4.77
CA ARG A 184 2.37 41.41 -5.33
C ARG A 184 0.89 41.08 -5.52
N GLN A 185 0.39 39.95 -4.96
CA GLN A 185 -0.99 39.47 -5.11
C GLN A 185 -1.38 39.14 -6.56
N ALA A 186 -0.42 39.06 -7.50
CA ALA A 186 -0.66 38.63 -8.86
C ALA A 186 -0.64 37.09 -8.92
N LEU A 187 -1.53 36.51 -9.75
CA LEU A 187 -1.55 35.08 -10.01
C LEU A 187 -0.20 34.62 -10.56
N SER A 188 0.42 33.69 -9.92
CA SER A 188 1.70 33.10 -10.34
C SER A 188 1.56 31.70 -10.89
N GLY A 189 0.45 31.01 -10.60
CA GLY A 189 0.20 29.67 -11.08
C GLY A 189 -0.77 28.88 -10.20
N ALA A 190 -0.61 27.56 -10.18
CA ALA A 190 -1.39 26.66 -9.33
C ALA A 190 -0.49 25.63 -8.62
N VAL A 191 -0.93 25.24 -7.44
CA VAL A 191 -0.38 24.11 -6.68
C VAL A 191 -1.38 22.97 -6.72
N ALA A 192 -0.92 21.78 -7.10
CA ALA A 192 -1.70 20.55 -7.02
C ALA A 192 -1.08 19.63 -5.97
N VAL A 193 -1.89 19.19 -5.01
CA VAL A 193 -1.54 18.16 -4.03
C VAL A 193 -2.23 16.87 -4.44
N LEU A 194 -1.46 15.80 -4.63
CA LEU A 194 -1.90 14.51 -5.09
C LEU A 194 -1.82 13.50 -3.94
N HIS A 195 -2.93 12.87 -3.62
CA HIS A 195 -3.04 11.86 -2.59
C HIS A 195 -3.46 10.52 -3.20
N ASP A 196 -2.66 9.47 -3.02
CA ASP A 196 -3.02 8.12 -3.47
C ASP A 196 -4.01 7.51 -2.47
N ILE A 197 -5.27 7.45 -2.86
CA ILE A 197 -6.38 6.90 -2.06
C ILE A 197 -6.75 5.47 -2.46
N THR A 198 -5.89 4.78 -3.23
CA THR A 198 -6.19 3.43 -3.76
C THR A 198 -6.50 2.45 -2.64
N ALA A 199 -5.70 2.44 -1.56
CA ALA A 199 -5.94 1.58 -0.42
C ALA A 199 -7.28 1.91 0.29
N LEU A 200 -7.59 3.20 0.47
CA LEU A 200 -8.84 3.66 1.07
C LEU A 200 -10.05 3.23 0.21
N ARG A 201 -10.01 3.49 -1.09
CA ARG A 201 -11.08 3.10 -2.03
C ARG A 201 -11.27 1.59 -2.10
N ARG A 202 -10.19 0.81 -2.00
CA ARG A 202 -10.26 -0.65 -1.91
C ARG A 202 -10.97 -1.10 -0.64
N LEU A 203 -10.65 -0.50 0.50
CA LEU A 203 -11.31 -0.79 1.78
C LEU A 203 -12.79 -0.41 1.77
N GLU A 204 -13.15 0.77 1.25
CA GLU A 204 -14.54 1.21 1.11
C GLU A 204 -15.35 0.27 0.21
N ARG A 205 -14.77 -0.13 -0.93
CA ARG A 205 -15.41 -1.09 -1.85
C ARG A 205 -15.62 -2.44 -1.17
N MET A 206 -14.58 -2.99 -0.53
CA MET A 206 -14.70 -4.26 0.21
C MET A 206 -15.76 -4.20 1.29
N ARG A 207 -15.88 -3.08 2.02
CA ARG A 207 -16.92 -2.88 3.03
C ARG A 207 -18.30 -2.81 2.41
N SER A 208 -18.49 -2.10 1.32
CA SER A 208 -19.76 -1.99 0.61
C SER A 208 -20.20 -3.34 0.02
N GLU A 209 -19.29 -4.07 -0.62
CA GLU A 209 -19.53 -5.41 -1.14
C GLU A 209 -19.88 -6.39 0.00
N PHE A 210 -19.21 -6.29 1.14
CA PHE A 210 -19.52 -7.09 2.31
C PHE A 210 -20.96 -6.88 2.79
N VAL A 211 -21.41 -5.63 3.00
CA VAL A 211 -22.76 -5.31 3.44
C VAL A 211 -23.82 -5.79 2.42
N SER A 212 -23.54 -5.59 1.13
CA SER A 212 -24.40 -6.07 0.04
C SER A 212 -24.54 -7.59 0.06
N ASN A 213 -23.41 -8.30 0.16
CA ASN A 213 -23.37 -9.76 0.16
C ASN A 213 -24.07 -10.35 1.40
N VAL A 214 -23.85 -9.79 2.60
CA VAL A 214 -24.58 -10.17 3.83
C VAL A 214 -26.07 -10.04 3.62
N SER A 215 -26.53 -8.91 3.09
CA SER A 215 -27.95 -8.66 2.85
C SER A 215 -28.56 -9.68 1.89
N HIS A 216 -27.83 -10.03 0.84
CA HIS A 216 -28.27 -11.04 -0.14
C HIS A 216 -28.31 -12.45 0.44
N GLU A 217 -27.26 -12.86 1.17
CA GLU A 217 -27.19 -14.22 1.74
C GLU A 217 -28.16 -14.43 2.91
N LEU A 218 -28.59 -13.36 3.61
CA LEU A 218 -29.65 -13.43 4.60
C LEU A 218 -31.05 -13.41 3.97
N ARG A 219 -31.25 -12.63 2.90
CA ARG A 219 -32.58 -12.47 2.26
C ARG A 219 -33.07 -13.78 1.62
N THR A 220 -32.17 -14.52 0.97
CA THR A 220 -32.57 -15.76 0.25
C THR A 220 -33.20 -16.82 1.15
N PRO A 221 -32.55 -17.28 2.25
CA PRO A 221 -33.15 -18.25 3.16
C PRO A 221 -34.38 -17.71 3.86
N LEU A 222 -34.40 -16.40 4.20
CA LEU A 222 -35.55 -15.77 4.82
C LEU A 222 -36.79 -15.77 3.91
N THR A 223 -36.63 -15.39 2.63
CA THR A 223 -37.72 -15.42 1.65
C THR A 223 -38.20 -16.84 1.41
N SER A 224 -37.30 -17.83 1.35
CA SER A 224 -37.68 -19.23 1.25
C SER A 224 -38.46 -19.70 2.45
N LEU A 225 -38.05 -19.36 3.67
CA LEU A 225 -38.70 -19.70 4.93
C LEU A 225 -40.12 -19.13 4.98
N ILE A 226 -40.28 -17.83 4.67
CA ILE A 226 -41.60 -17.18 4.63
C ILE A 226 -42.51 -17.87 3.60
N GLY A 227 -42.00 -18.11 2.37
CA GLY A 227 -42.82 -18.74 1.33
C GLY A 227 -43.30 -20.15 1.68
N TYR A 228 -42.49 -20.97 2.38
CA TYR A 228 -42.92 -22.29 2.83
C TYR A 228 -43.91 -22.20 4.01
N ILE A 229 -43.76 -21.23 4.91
CA ILE A 229 -44.76 -20.98 5.99
C ILE A 229 -46.09 -20.53 5.39
N ASP A 230 -46.09 -19.55 4.46
CA ASP A 230 -47.28 -19.08 3.77
C ASP A 230 -47.98 -20.24 3.02
N THR A 231 -47.21 -21.12 2.39
CA THR A 231 -47.74 -22.30 1.70
C THR A 231 -48.40 -23.28 2.68
N LEU A 232 -47.79 -23.49 3.85
CA LEU A 232 -48.35 -24.33 4.90
C LEU A 232 -49.67 -23.72 5.49
N GLU A 233 -49.72 -22.39 5.64
CA GLU A 233 -50.90 -21.69 6.13
C GLU A 233 -52.04 -21.78 5.13
N LEU A 234 -51.76 -21.61 3.82
CA LEU A 234 -52.76 -21.67 2.76
C LEU A 234 -53.25 -23.10 2.45
N ALA A 235 -52.34 -24.07 2.41
CA ALA A 235 -52.65 -25.45 2.05
C ALA A 235 -53.24 -26.27 3.21
N GLY A 236 -53.17 -25.76 4.45
CA GLY A 236 -53.50 -26.53 5.64
C GLY A 236 -52.52 -27.68 5.91
N PHE A 237 -52.83 -28.50 6.91
CA PHE A 237 -52.03 -29.65 7.31
C PHE A 237 -52.66 -30.98 6.86
N ASP A 238 -53.50 -30.97 5.83
CA ASP A 238 -54.23 -32.13 5.37
C ASP A 238 -53.31 -33.25 4.83
N ASP A 239 -52.25 -32.88 4.12
CA ASP A 239 -51.18 -33.80 3.76
C ASP A 239 -50.01 -33.71 4.75
N GLN A 240 -50.06 -34.58 5.76
CA GLN A 240 -49.04 -34.64 6.81
C GLN A 240 -47.60 -34.90 6.23
N LYS A 241 -47.49 -35.58 5.12
CA LYS A 241 -46.19 -35.87 4.53
C LYS A 241 -45.58 -34.59 3.93
N GLN A 242 -46.37 -33.88 3.14
CA GLN A 242 -45.97 -32.63 2.52
C GLN A 242 -45.69 -31.55 3.57
N ALA A 243 -46.53 -31.46 4.61
CA ALA A 243 -46.30 -30.53 5.72
C ALA A 243 -44.99 -30.80 6.46
N ARG A 244 -44.65 -32.08 6.71
CA ARG A 244 -43.34 -32.44 7.31
C ARG A 244 -42.16 -32.10 6.41
N GLU A 245 -42.28 -32.28 5.09
CA GLU A 245 -41.24 -31.88 4.13
C GLU A 245 -41.01 -30.37 4.15
N PHE A 246 -42.06 -29.56 4.15
CA PHE A 246 -41.96 -28.09 4.24
C PHE A 246 -41.38 -27.63 5.57
N LEU A 247 -41.79 -28.20 6.69
CA LEU A 247 -41.19 -27.93 8.00
C LEU A 247 -39.70 -28.28 8.05
N ALA A 248 -39.30 -29.41 7.46
CA ALA A 248 -37.91 -29.80 7.37
C ALA A 248 -37.09 -28.82 6.50
N ILE A 249 -37.69 -28.20 5.46
CA ILE A 249 -37.06 -27.14 4.69
C ILE A 249 -36.93 -25.88 5.54
N CYS A 250 -37.96 -25.46 6.21
CA CYS A 250 -37.96 -24.30 7.13
C CYS A 250 -36.88 -24.44 8.19
N GLN A 251 -36.74 -25.61 8.82
CA GLN A 251 -35.74 -25.90 9.81
C GLN A 251 -34.32 -25.75 9.21
N ARG A 252 -34.05 -26.34 8.03
CA ARG A 252 -32.75 -26.19 7.34
C ARG A 252 -32.41 -24.74 7.01
N GLN A 253 -33.41 -23.91 6.61
CA GLN A 253 -33.21 -22.50 6.32
C GLN A 253 -32.90 -21.70 7.60
N ALA A 254 -33.58 -21.99 8.71
CA ALA A 254 -33.31 -21.37 10.00
C ALA A 254 -31.91 -21.72 10.53
N GLU A 255 -31.51 -22.99 10.43
CA GLU A 255 -30.14 -23.44 10.77
C GLU A 255 -29.04 -22.77 9.89
N SER A 256 -29.35 -22.56 8.60
CA SER A 256 -28.47 -21.85 7.69
C SER A 256 -28.31 -20.37 8.08
N LEU A 257 -29.41 -19.69 8.44
CA LEU A 257 -29.39 -18.32 8.96
C LEU A 257 -28.53 -18.20 10.22
N SER A 258 -28.76 -19.12 11.19
CA SER A 258 -28.01 -19.15 12.46
C SER A 258 -26.48 -19.25 12.18
N ARG A 259 -26.07 -20.15 11.27
CA ARG A 259 -24.66 -20.30 10.89
C ARG A 259 -24.10 -19.03 10.24
N ILE A 260 -24.83 -18.38 9.35
CA ILE A 260 -24.38 -17.11 8.73
C ILE A 260 -24.16 -16.05 9.81
N VAL A 261 -25.10 -15.88 10.75
CA VAL A 261 -25.00 -14.90 11.83
C VAL A 261 -23.81 -15.22 12.75
N GLU A 262 -23.63 -16.49 13.13
CA GLU A 262 -22.50 -16.92 13.95
C GLU A 262 -21.14 -16.66 13.26
N ASP A 263 -21.03 -17.00 11.96
CA ASP A 263 -19.84 -16.77 11.16
C ASP A 263 -19.50 -15.26 11.07
N LEU A 264 -20.53 -14.40 10.90
CA LEU A 264 -20.38 -12.95 10.87
C LEU A 264 -19.89 -12.38 12.20
N LEU A 265 -20.49 -12.83 13.32
CA LEU A 265 -20.07 -12.40 14.66
C LEU A 265 -18.62 -12.83 14.97
N ARG A 266 -18.25 -14.05 14.56
CA ARG A 266 -16.87 -14.55 14.71
C ARG A 266 -15.89 -13.73 13.88
N LEU A 267 -16.21 -13.48 12.60
CA LEU A 267 -15.39 -12.68 11.72
C LEU A 267 -15.20 -11.25 12.28
N SER A 268 -16.28 -10.62 12.75
CA SER A 268 -16.23 -9.30 13.38
C SER A 268 -15.31 -9.26 14.62
N ARG A 269 -15.32 -10.33 15.43
CA ARG A 269 -14.41 -10.44 16.59
C ARG A 269 -12.95 -10.61 16.17
N LEU A 270 -12.67 -11.40 15.14
CA LEU A 270 -11.33 -11.65 14.63
C LEU A 270 -10.72 -10.43 13.92
N GLU A 271 -11.55 -9.52 13.39
CA GLU A 271 -11.11 -8.28 12.74
C GLU A 271 -10.78 -7.16 13.72
N ASN A 272 -11.15 -7.29 14.98
CA ASN A 272 -10.85 -6.27 15.97
C ASN A 272 -9.41 -6.44 16.49
N PRO A 273 -8.50 -5.48 16.21
CA PRO A 273 -7.09 -5.56 16.65
C PRO A 273 -6.90 -5.58 18.16
N GLN A 274 -7.93 -5.23 18.94
CA GLN A 274 -7.88 -5.23 20.41
C GLN A 274 -8.09 -6.62 21.03
N ASN A 275 -8.53 -7.60 20.27
CA ASN A 275 -8.64 -8.97 20.76
C ASN A 275 -7.26 -9.64 20.67
N GLU A 276 -6.46 -9.45 21.69
CA GLU A 276 -5.24 -10.25 21.89
C GLU A 276 -5.65 -11.73 21.97
N ILE A 277 -5.10 -12.54 21.07
CA ILE A 277 -5.24 -13.99 21.17
C ILE A 277 -4.54 -14.42 22.46
N ALA A 278 -5.20 -15.29 23.21
CA ALA A 278 -4.61 -15.86 24.42
C ALA A 278 -3.22 -16.44 24.10
N ASP A 279 -2.19 -15.95 24.79
CA ASP A 279 -0.81 -16.43 24.64
C ASP A 279 -0.64 -17.79 25.39
N ALA A 280 -1.54 -18.72 25.07
CA ALA A 280 -1.53 -20.06 25.63
C ALA A 280 -0.72 -21.01 24.75
N THR A 281 -0.01 -21.94 25.38
CA THR A 281 0.68 -23.00 24.64
C THR A 281 -0.34 -24.03 24.16
N VAL A 282 -0.37 -24.29 22.87
CA VAL A 282 -1.30 -25.22 22.21
C VAL A 282 -0.52 -26.30 21.47
N SER A 283 -0.92 -27.57 21.65
CA SER A 283 -0.43 -28.71 20.87
C SER A 283 -1.22 -28.77 19.55
N LEU A 284 -0.53 -28.61 18.41
CA LEU A 284 -1.14 -28.73 17.08
C LEU A 284 -1.56 -30.18 16.77
N ASN A 285 -0.87 -31.18 17.36
CA ASN A 285 -1.25 -32.58 17.25
C ASN A 285 -2.67 -32.78 17.82
N ASP A 286 -2.93 -32.29 19.04
CA ASP A 286 -4.24 -32.39 19.68
C ASP A 286 -5.31 -31.61 18.91
N VAL A 287 -4.97 -30.42 18.40
CA VAL A 287 -5.88 -29.60 17.61
C VAL A 287 -6.28 -30.32 16.31
N ALA A 288 -5.32 -30.92 15.60
CA ALA A 288 -5.58 -31.66 14.37
C ALA A 288 -6.47 -32.88 14.63
N HIS A 289 -6.17 -33.68 15.67
CA HIS A 289 -6.98 -34.84 16.05
C HIS A 289 -8.40 -34.43 16.46
N GLN A 290 -8.56 -33.37 17.26
CA GLN A 290 -9.87 -32.88 17.68
C GLN A 290 -10.72 -32.41 16.48
N ALA A 291 -10.14 -31.69 15.52
CA ALA A 291 -10.83 -31.23 14.32
C ALA A 291 -11.27 -32.41 13.44
N VAL A 292 -10.41 -33.42 13.28
CA VAL A 292 -10.72 -34.64 12.56
C VAL A 292 -11.86 -35.42 13.23
N GLU A 293 -11.82 -35.56 14.55
CA GLU A 293 -12.87 -36.24 15.34
C GLU A 293 -14.21 -35.54 15.18
N GLN A 294 -14.25 -34.21 15.24
CA GLN A 294 -15.48 -33.42 15.07
C GLN A 294 -16.08 -33.57 13.66
N CYS A 295 -15.24 -33.70 12.61
CA CYS A 295 -15.69 -33.82 11.23
C CYS A 295 -15.93 -35.28 10.80
N ALA A 296 -15.50 -36.28 11.57
CA ALA A 296 -15.66 -37.71 11.23
C ALA A 296 -17.12 -38.12 10.94
N PRO A 297 -18.15 -37.71 11.68
CA PRO A 297 -19.55 -38.06 11.38
C PRO A 297 -20.00 -37.55 10.01
N LEU A 298 -19.54 -36.35 9.61
CA LEU A 298 -19.85 -35.77 8.29
C LEU A 298 -19.15 -36.56 7.16
N ALA A 299 -17.90 -36.94 7.35
CA ALA A 299 -17.12 -37.74 6.41
C ALA A 299 -17.79 -39.12 6.18
N VAL A 300 -18.17 -39.81 7.26
CA VAL A 300 -18.89 -41.09 7.18
C VAL A 300 -20.20 -40.94 6.42
N LYS A 301 -21.01 -39.91 6.74
CA LYS A 301 -22.27 -39.63 6.06
C LYS A 301 -22.10 -39.41 4.54
N ARG A 302 -20.95 -38.89 4.13
CA ARG A 302 -20.61 -38.60 2.73
C ARG A 302 -19.81 -39.72 2.04
N GLY A 303 -19.46 -40.80 2.76
CA GLY A 303 -18.63 -41.91 2.24
C GLY A 303 -17.18 -41.49 1.93
N ILE A 304 -16.65 -40.51 2.67
CA ILE A 304 -15.29 -39.94 2.50
C ILE A 304 -14.36 -40.58 3.53
N THR A 305 -13.17 -41.03 3.08
CA THR A 305 -12.12 -41.51 3.99
C THR A 305 -11.37 -40.31 4.56
N LEU A 306 -11.42 -40.13 5.90
CA LEU A 306 -10.75 -39.04 6.62
C LEU A 306 -9.57 -39.61 7.41
N THR A 307 -8.35 -39.09 7.15
CA THR A 307 -7.11 -39.52 7.82
C THR A 307 -6.37 -38.37 8.44
N CYS A 308 -5.64 -38.64 9.55
CA CYS A 308 -4.81 -37.65 10.24
C CYS A 308 -3.39 -38.20 10.36
N GLU A 309 -2.42 -37.45 9.84
CA GLU A 309 -0.98 -37.78 9.92
C GLU A 309 -0.29 -36.70 10.76
N THR A 310 0.09 -37.04 11.98
CA THR A 310 0.84 -36.16 12.86
C THR A 310 2.20 -36.73 13.16
N PRO A 311 3.25 -35.90 13.33
CA PRO A 311 4.58 -36.38 13.72
C PRO A 311 4.56 -36.87 15.18
N GLU A 312 5.50 -37.75 15.53
CA GLU A 312 5.70 -38.21 16.92
C GLU A 312 6.12 -37.06 17.84
N ARG A 313 6.84 -36.08 17.29
CA ARG A 313 7.24 -34.88 18.03
C ARG A 313 6.04 -33.97 18.21
N GLU A 314 5.74 -33.57 19.42
CA GLU A 314 4.69 -32.61 19.71
C GLU A 314 4.98 -31.22 19.11
N ALA A 315 4.03 -30.68 18.38
CA ALA A 315 4.08 -29.39 17.73
C ALA A 315 3.43 -28.33 18.62
N HIS A 316 4.22 -27.57 19.35
CA HIS A 316 3.71 -26.50 20.22
C HIS A 316 3.81 -25.13 19.55
N ILE A 317 2.71 -24.36 19.65
CA ILE A 317 2.64 -22.96 19.22
C ILE A 317 1.97 -22.12 20.32
N ASN A 318 2.06 -20.79 20.21
CA ASN A 318 1.24 -19.87 21.00
C ASN A 318 -0.04 -19.57 20.25
N GLY A 319 -1.20 -19.66 20.92
CA GLY A 319 -2.47 -19.38 20.25
C GLY A 319 -3.71 -19.78 21.04
N ASP A 320 -4.87 -19.65 20.38
CA ASP A 320 -6.17 -20.08 20.86
C ASP A 320 -6.53 -21.44 20.26
N ARG A 321 -6.67 -22.46 21.12
CA ARG A 321 -7.01 -23.83 20.71
C ARG A 321 -8.35 -23.88 19.97
N GLY A 322 -9.36 -23.16 20.46
CA GLY A 322 -10.71 -23.18 19.89
C GLY A 322 -10.75 -22.62 18.49
N LEU A 323 -10.05 -21.49 18.26
CA LEU A 323 -9.92 -20.87 16.94
C LEU A 323 -9.16 -21.77 15.97
N LEU A 324 -8.08 -22.41 16.41
CA LEU A 324 -7.31 -23.32 15.56
C LEU A 324 -8.10 -24.57 15.19
N VAL A 325 -8.83 -25.20 16.12
CA VAL A 325 -9.73 -26.33 15.82
C VAL A 325 -10.79 -25.91 14.80
N GLN A 326 -11.36 -24.71 14.93
CA GLN A 326 -12.32 -24.16 13.99
C GLN A 326 -11.71 -23.95 12.61
N ALA A 327 -10.50 -23.38 12.52
CA ALA A 327 -9.84 -23.16 11.23
C ALA A 327 -9.62 -24.48 10.48
N ILE A 328 -9.11 -25.49 11.18
CA ILE A 328 -8.88 -26.81 10.60
C ILE A 328 -10.21 -27.50 10.26
N GLY A 329 -11.22 -27.40 11.13
CA GLY A 329 -12.55 -27.91 10.88
C GLY A 329 -13.18 -27.34 9.60
N ASN A 330 -13.10 -26.01 9.41
CA ASN A 330 -13.59 -25.37 8.19
C ASN A 330 -12.89 -25.88 6.92
N LEU A 331 -11.57 -26.16 6.99
CA LEU A 331 -10.85 -26.74 5.87
C LEU A 331 -11.30 -28.18 5.59
N ILE A 332 -11.47 -29.00 6.65
CA ILE A 332 -11.93 -30.40 6.53
C ILE A 332 -13.36 -30.43 5.99
N GLU A 333 -14.27 -29.61 6.50
CA GLU A 333 -15.63 -29.52 6.01
C GLU A 333 -15.69 -29.15 4.52
N ASN A 334 -14.91 -28.16 4.11
CA ASN A 334 -14.79 -27.82 2.68
C ASN A 334 -14.26 -29.01 1.86
N ALA A 335 -13.21 -29.66 2.34
CA ALA A 335 -12.64 -30.84 1.68
C ALA A 335 -13.62 -31.99 1.54
N ILE A 336 -14.52 -32.18 2.52
CA ILE A 336 -15.61 -33.18 2.46
C ILE A 336 -16.72 -32.73 1.52
N HIS A 337 -17.12 -31.45 1.56
CA HIS A 337 -18.22 -30.92 0.76
C HIS A 337 -17.94 -30.91 -0.74
N TYR A 338 -16.71 -30.60 -1.13
CA TYR A 338 -16.27 -30.49 -2.52
C TYR A 338 -15.54 -31.76 -3.03
N ASN A 339 -15.60 -32.85 -2.26
CA ASN A 339 -15.02 -34.12 -2.66
C ASN A 339 -15.90 -34.89 -3.67
N ARG A 340 -15.32 -35.92 -4.22
CA ARG A 340 -16.03 -36.96 -5.02
C ARG A 340 -16.57 -38.04 -4.10
N GLU A 341 -17.53 -38.81 -4.59
CA GLU A 341 -17.95 -40.06 -3.93
C GLU A 341 -16.77 -40.98 -3.71
N HIS A 342 -16.66 -41.55 -2.52
CA HIS A 342 -15.54 -42.43 -2.13
C HIS A 342 -14.14 -41.78 -2.20
N GLY A 343 -14.08 -40.45 -2.14
CA GLY A 343 -12.82 -39.71 -2.08
C GLY A 343 -12.15 -39.78 -0.70
N SER A 344 -11.01 -39.11 -0.58
CA SER A 344 -10.26 -39.02 0.67
C SER A 344 -9.96 -37.57 1.07
N VAL A 345 -9.83 -37.35 2.36
CA VAL A 345 -9.34 -36.12 2.97
C VAL A 345 -8.21 -36.49 3.94
N THR A 346 -7.04 -35.88 3.78
CA THR A 346 -5.88 -36.14 4.64
C THR A 346 -5.47 -34.84 5.32
N VAL A 347 -5.43 -34.87 6.64
CA VAL A 347 -4.88 -33.79 7.47
C VAL A 347 -3.46 -34.19 7.83
N LYS A 348 -2.47 -33.39 7.42
CA LYS A 348 -1.05 -33.67 7.65
C LYS A 348 -0.38 -32.52 8.39
N LEU A 349 0.31 -32.82 9.49
CA LEU A 349 1.15 -31.89 10.22
C LEU A 349 2.62 -32.26 10.06
N ALA A 350 3.44 -31.33 9.59
CA ALA A 350 4.87 -31.57 9.36
C ALA A 350 5.72 -30.32 9.69
N PRO A 351 6.96 -30.49 10.16
CA PRO A 351 7.91 -29.39 10.27
C PRO A 351 8.41 -28.97 8.87
N VAL A 352 8.50 -27.66 8.62
CA VAL A 352 9.05 -27.09 7.38
C VAL A 352 10.14 -26.11 7.73
N LYS A 353 11.27 -26.16 7.02
CA LYS A 353 12.34 -25.18 7.18
C LYS A 353 11.85 -23.79 6.77
N LYS A 354 12.17 -22.78 7.57
CA LYS A 354 11.85 -21.39 7.25
C LYS A 354 12.57 -20.98 5.99
N THR A 355 11.82 -20.56 4.99
CA THR A 355 12.36 -20.05 3.73
C THR A 355 12.18 -18.54 3.71
N ASN A 356 13.28 -17.77 3.63
CA ASN A 356 13.20 -16.33 3.39
C ASN A 356 12.68 -16.06 1.99
N GLY A 357 11.93 -14.96 1.81
CA GLY A 357 11.29 -14.59 0.54
C GLY A 357 12.20 -14.51 -0.70
N ASN A 358 13.52 -14.70 -0.53
CA ASN A 358 14.53 -14.77 -1.61
C ASN A 358 15.02 -16.21 -1.90
N GLY A 359 14.33 -17.25 -1.41
CA GLY A 359 14.68 -18.64 -1.72
C GLY A 359 15.95 -19.20 -1.05
N HIS A 360 16.59 -18.43 -0.17
CA HIS A 360 17.76 -18.92 0.59
C HIS A 360 17.31 -19.46 1.94
N THR A 361 17.69 -20.71 2.23
CA THR A 361 17.59 -21.31 3.55
C THR A 361 18.62 -20.65 4.47
N GLU A 362 18.18 -19.97 5.52
CA GLU A 362 19.10 -19.48 6.54
C GLU A 362 19.75 -20.69 7.26
N HIS A 363 21.07 -20.69 7.30
CA HIS A 363 21.86 -21.68 8.05
C HIS A 363 21.84 -21.29 9.54
N GLY A 364 20.68 -21.54 10.19
CA GLY A 364 20.56 -21.57 11.63
C GLY A 364 19.76 -22.81 11.97
N ASP A 365 20.37 -23.76 12.66
CA ASP A 365 19.82 -25.11 12.88
C ASP A 365 18.50 -25.17 13.69
N ASP A 366 17.88 -24.03 14.09
CA ASP A 366 16.79 -24.01 15.07
C ASP A 366 15.50 -23.27 14.69
N GLU A 367 15.35 -22.70 13.50
CA GLU A 367 14.10 -22.04 13.10
C GLU A 367 13.33 -22.87 12.06
N PHE A 368 12.39 -23.67 12.53
CA PHE A 368 11.41 -24.34 11.67
C PHE A 368 10.00 -23.80 11.96
N GLU A 369 9.12 -23.92 10.97
CA GLU A 369 7.71 -23.62 11.08
C GLU A 369 6.92 -24.93 11.03
N TRP A 370 5.76 -24.94 11.67
CA TRP A 370 4.83 -26.04 11.53
C TRP A 370 3.91 -25.78 10.33
N GLN A 371 3.82 -26.73 9.41
CA GLN A 371 2.88 -26.69 8.29
C GLN A 371 1.78 -27.71 8.53
N LEU A 372 0.54 -27.23 8.64
CA LEU A 372 -0.64 -28.06 8.61
C LEU A 372 -1.21 -28.03 7.20
N ALA A 373 -1.39 -29.17 6.59
CA ALA A 373 -1.96 -29.34 5.25
C ALA A 373 -3.27 -30.13 5.34
N VAL A 374 -4.33 -29.65 4.66
CA VAL A 374 -5.58 -30.39 4.45
C VAL A 374 -5.71 -30.62 2.98
N SER A 375 -5.57 -31.90 2.56
CA SER A 375 -5.60 -32.34 1.17
C SER A 375 -6.84 -33.13 0.88
N ASP A 376 -7.50 -32.85 -0.24
CA ASP A 376 -8.66 -33.60 -0.73
C ASP A 376 -8.45 -34.13 -2.15
N THR A 377 -9.21 -35.14 -2.53
CA THR A 377 -9.25 -35.70 -3.89
C THR A 377 -10.47 -35.22 -4.69
N GLY A 378 -10.96 -34.04 -4.37
CA GLY A 378 -12.21 -33.46 -4.87
C GLY A 378 -12.13 -32.92 -6.30
N ILE A 379 -13.05 -31.99 -6.58
CA ILE A 379 -13.20 -31.39 -7.92
C ILE A 379 -12.08 -30.41 -8.29
N GLY A 380 -11.33 -29.91 -7.30
CA GLY A 380 -10.32 -28.89 -7.49
C GLY A 380 -10.89 -27.48 -7.73
N ILE A 381 -10.00 -26.50 -7.77
CA ILE A 381 -10.31 -25.08 -7.91
C ILE A 381 -9.62 -24.55 -9.18
N PRO A 382 -10.31 -23.81 -10.05
CA PRO A 382 -9.72 -23.16 -11.21
C PRO A 382 -8.64 -22.13 -10.81
N ALA A 383 -7.59 -21.98 -11.64
CA ALA A 383 -6.44 -21.15 -11.33
C ALA A 383 -6.78 -19.65 -11.13
N ASP A 384 -7.74 -19.13 -11.88
CA ASP A 384 -8.27 -17.76 -11.75
C ASP A 384 -9.01 -17.50 -10.44
N ALA A 385 -9.53 -18.57 -9.80
CA ALA A 385 -10.24 -18.49 -8.53
C ALA A 385 -9.30 -18.59 -7.30
N LEU A 386 -8.08 -19.15 -7.43
CA LEU A 386 -7.19 -19.44 -6.30
C LEU A 386 -6.87 -18.22 -5.42
N GLN A 387 -6.68 -17.05 -6.03
CA GLN A 387 -6.40 -15.84 -5.28
C GLN A 387 -7.62 -15.31 -4.51
N ARG A 388 -8.83 -15.69 -4.93
CA ARG A 388 -10.09 -15.16 -4.44
C ARG A 388 -10.80 -16.06 -3.45
N VAL A 389 -10.43 -17.34 -3.33
CA VAL A 389 -11.13 -18.31 -2.46
C VAL A 389 -11.17 -17.91 -0.98
N PHE A 390 -10.27 -17.04 -0.54
CA PHE A 390 -10.24 -16.48 0.82
C PHE A 390 -11.02 -15.16 0.97
N GLU A 391 -11.62 -14.64 -0.13
CA GLU A 391 -12.50 -13.48 -0.06
C GLU A 391 -13.83 -13.86 0.60
N ARG A 392 -14.44 -12.93 1.34
CA ARG A 392 -15.72 -13.14 2.01
C ARG A 392 -16.83 -13.36 0.99
N PHE A 393 -17.67 -14.36 1.21
CA PHE A 393 -18.79 -14.76 0.33
C PHE A 393 -18.37 -15.19 -1.09
N TYR A 394 -17.07 -15.34 -1.35
CA TYR A 394 -16.61 -15.81 -2.64
C TYR A 394 -16.91 -17.31 -2.82
N ARG A 395 -17.38 -17.69 -3.98
CA ARG A 395 -17.72 -19.06 -4.35
C ARG A 395 -17.47 -19.24 -5.85
N VAL A 396 -16.80 -20.32 -6.22
CA VAL A 396 -16.49 -20.64 -7.63
C VAL A 396 -17.78 -20.94 -8.40
N ASP A 397 -18.74 -21.67 -7.79
CA ASP A 397 -20.05 -21.98 -8.35
C ASP A 397 -21.15 -21.64 -7.33
N LYS A 398 -21.90 -20.56 -7.59
CA LYS A 398 -22.95 -20.07 -6.72
C LYS A 398 -24.17 -21.01 -6.66
N ALA A 399 -24.48 -21.75 -7.74
CA ALA A 399 -25.67 -22.60 -7.82
C ALA A 399 -25.47 -23.91 -7.05
N ARG A 400 -24.38 -24.61 -7.31
CA ARG A 400 -24.05 -25.89 -6.69
C ARG A 400 -23.77 -25.76 -5.19
N SER A 401 -23.09 -24.68 -4.82
CA SER A 401 -22.72 -24.47 -3.42
C SER A 401 -23.90 -24.11 -2.53
N ARG A 402 -25.01 -23.50 -3.04
CA ARG A 402 -26.22 -23.21 -2.25
C ARG A 402 -26.91 -24.49 -1.81
N SER A 403 -26.98 -25.49 -2.66
CA SER A 403 -27.59 -26.80 -2.31
C SER A 403 -26.81 -27.55 -1.23
N GLN A 404 -25.54 -27.20 -1.01
CA GLN A 404 -24.66 -27.83 -0.02
C GLN A 404 -24.50 -27.03 1.27
N GLY A 405 -25.17 -25.86 1.40
CA GLY A 405 -25.24 -25.08 2.64
C GLY A 405 -24.00 -24.29 3.03
N GLY A 406 -23.06 -24.07 2.10
CA GLY A 406 -21.86 -23.26 2.36
C GLY A 406 -22.19 -21.76 2.44
N THR A 407 -21.68 -21.05 3.43
CA THR A 407 -21.87 -19.60 3.62
C THR A 407 -20.91 -18.75 2.78
N GLY A 408 -19.81 -19.32 2.29
CA GLY A 408 -18.70 -18.59 1.66
C GLY A 408 -17.87 -17.76 2.65
N LEU A 409 -18.08 -17.96 3.95
CA LEU A 409 -17.31 -17.29 5.03
C LEU A 409 -16.23 -18.18 5.62
N GLY A 410 -16.33 -19.51 5.51
CA GLY A 410 -15.44 -20.46 6.18
C GLY A 410 -13.96 -20.23 5.85
N LEU A 411 -13.59 -20.08 4.57
CA LEU A 411 -12.19 -19.82 4.19
C LEU A 411 -11.70 -18.43 4.57
N ALA A 412 -12.57 -17.42 4.57
CA ALA A 412 -12.24 -16.10 5.10
C ALA A 412 -11.95 -16.16 6.62
N ILE A 413 -12.74 -16.91 7.37
CA ILE A 413 -12.51 -17.18 8.80
C ILE A 413 -11.16 -17.87 9.01
N VAL A 414 -10.84 -18.90 8.22
CA VAL A 414 -9.52 -19.58 8.26
C VAL A 414 -8.39 -18.56 8.08
N LYS A 415 -8.48 -17.69 7.08
CA LYS A 415 -7.47 -16.65 6.83
C LYS A 415 -7.34 -15.68 8.00
N HIS A 416 -8.45 -15.20 8.58
CA HIS A 416 -8.41 -14.30 9.73
C HIS A 416 -7.86 -14.97 10.98
N ILE A 417 -8.22 -16.23 11.25
CA ILE A 417 -7.63 -17.01 12.36
C ILE A 417 -6.13 -17.18 12.16
N ALA A 418 -5.69 -17.53 10.95
CA ALA A 418 -4.27 -17.67 10.65
C ALA A 418 -3.51 -16.35 10.86
N LEU A 419 -4.02 -15.24 10.31
CA LEU A 419 -3.41 -13.91 10.50
C LEU A 419 -3.31 -13.52 11.96
N ALA A 420 -4.35 -13.76 12.74
CA ALA A 420 -4.39 -13.48 14.16
C ALA A 420 -3.33 -14.29 14.94
N HIS A 421 -2.97 -15.49 14.48
CA HIS A 421 -1.88 -16.30 15.01
C HIS A 421 -0.51 -16.00 14.38
N GLY A 422 -0.38 -14.95 13.57
CA GLY A 422 0.88 -14.64 12.85
C GLY A 422 1.28 -15.70 11.83
N ALA A 423 0.30 -16.50 11.36
CA ALA A 423 0.45 -17.57 10.41
C ALA A 423 0.11 -17.11 8.97
N SER A 424 0.57 -17.87 7.98
CA SER A 424 0.22 -17.68 6.58
C SER A 424 -0.64 -18.83 6.07
N VAL A 425 -1.53 -18.52 5.11
CA VAL A 425 -2.37 -19.52 4.43
C VAL A 425 -2.03 -19.54 2.95
N HIS A 426 -1.93 -20.74 2.39
CA HIS A 426 -1.68 -20.97 0.98
C HIS A 426 -2.59 -22.08 0.46
N VAL A 427 -2.86 -22.10 -0.86
CA VAL A 427 -3.68 -23.11 -1.53
C VAL A 427 -3.02 -23.56 -2.82
N GLU A 428 -3.00 -24.87 -3.03
CA GLU A 428 -2.60 -25.51 -4.28
C GLU A 428 -3.75 -26.36 -4.76
N SER A 429 -4.13 -26.24 -6.03
CA SER A 429 -5.25 -26.99 -6.57
C SER A 429 -5.13 -27.17 -8.07
N GLU A 430 -5.59 -28.32 -8.54
CA GLU A 430 -5.74 -28.63 -9.95
C GLU A 430 -7.13 -29.21 -10.19
N VAL A 431 -7.83 -28.64 -11.17
CA VAL A 431 -9.18 -29.07 -11.53
C VAL A 431 -9.17 -30.56 -11.90
N GLY A 432 -10.05 -31.31 -11.21
CA GLY A 432 -10.15 -32.74 -11.40
C GLY A 432 -9.17 -33.60 -10.61
N LYS A 433 -8.18 -33.03 -9.89
CA LYS A 433 -7.24 -33.78 -9.04
C LYS A 433 -7.48 -33.57 -7.54
N GLY A 434 -7.97 -32.40 -7.14
CA GLY A 434 -8.23 -32.06 -5.75
C GLY A 434 -7.57 -30.76 -5.32
N THR A 435 -7.63 -30.47 -4.01
CA THR A 435 -7.10 -29.25 -3.42
C THR A 435 -6.30 -29.56 -2.16
N THR A 436 -5.25 -28.78 -1.93
CA THR A 436 -4.50 -28.78 -0.67
C THR A 436 -4.42 -27.37 -0.11
N PHE A 437 -4.95 -27.17 1.08
CA PHE A 437 -4.80 -25.93 1.85
C PHE A 437 -3.68 -26.09 2.88
N PHE A 438 -2.84 -25.08 3.00
CA PHE A 438 -1.71 -25.05 3.93
C PHE A 438 -1.87 -23.92 4.92
N ILE A 439 -1.64 -24.19 6.22
CA ILE A 439 -1.47 -23.18 7.26
C ILE A 439 -0.05 -23.32 7.79
N ARG A 440 0.77 -22.28 7.72
CA ARG A 440 2.13 -22.25 8.27
C ARG A 440 2.16 -21.43 9.53
N LEU A 441 2.56 -22.06 10.63
CA LEU A 441 2.57 -21.50 11.98
C LEU A 441 4.00 -21.48 12.51
N LYS A 442 4.37 -20.39 13.18
CA LYS A 442 5.70 -20.27 13.79
C LYS A 442 5.81 -21.22 14.99
N SER A 443 6.88 -22.01 15.04
CA SER A 443 7.17 -22.86 16.17
C SER A 443 7.46 -22.01 17.42
N ARG A 444 7.00 -22.45 18.58
CA ARG A 444 7.40 -21.87 19.87
C ARG A 444 8.81 -22.31 20.21
N LYS A 445 9.73 -21.37 20.48
CA LYS A 445 11.06 -21.69 21.02
C LYS A 445 10.89 -22.26 22.44
N THR A 446 11.14 -23.55 22.62
CA THR A 446 11.07 -24.18 23.94
C THR A 446 12.22 -23.66 24.82
N ARG A 447 11.89 -23.23 26.03
CA ARG A 447 12.84 -22.61 27.01
C ARG A 447 14.01 -23.52 27.41
N SER A 448 13.94 -24.83 27.08
CA SER A 448 14.98 -25.83 27.38
C SER A 448 16.25 -25.69 26.53
N GLU A 449 16.21 -25.00 25.39
CA GLU A 449 17.38 -24.79 24.52
C GLU A 449 18.23 -23.58 24.90
N ARG A 450 17.85 -22.80 25.96
CA ARG A 450 18.63 -21.66 26.45
C ARG A 450 19.61 -22.02 27.60
N LEU A 451 19.73 -23.29 27.96
CA LEU A 451 20.62 -23.76 29.02
C LEU A 451 21.70 -24.66 28.44
N SER A 452 22.75 -24.07 27.94
CA SER A 452 24.17 -24.45 28.00
C SER A 452 24.98 -23.43 27.16
N PRO A 453 26.15 -22.94 27.60
CA PRO A 453 27.18 -23.78 28.18
C PRO A 453 27.60 -23.37 29.60
N ILE A 454 27.51 -24.30 30.53
CA ILE A 454 28.31 -24.20 31.77
C ILE A 454 29.73 -24.52 31.38
N GLU A 455 30.57 -23.52 31.57
CA GLU A 455 32.02 -23.60 31.60
C GLU A 455 32.53 -24.92 32.25
N LYS A 456 33.36 -25.60 31.48
CA LYS A 456 34.36 -26.47 32.13
C LYS A 456 35.64 -25.65 32.35
N ARG A 457 35.89 -25.33 33.61
CA ARG A 457 37.24 -25.06 34.08
C ARG A 457 38.06 -26.35 34.11
#